data_241292fbd4e244147a33aee63c21d042
#
_entry.id   241292fbd4e244147a33aee63c21d042
#
_cell.length_a   1.000
_cell.length_b   1.000
_cell.length_c   1.000
_cell.angle_alpha   90.00
_cell.angle_beta   90.00
_cell.angle_gamma   90.00
#
_symmetry.space_group_name_H-M   'P 1'
#
loop_
_entity.id
_entity.type
_entity.pdbx_description
1 polymer ?
#
loop_
_entity_poly.entity_id
_entity_poly.type
_entity_poly.pdbx_seq_one_letter_code
_entity_poly.pdbx_strand_id
1 'polypeptide(L)'
;ESDRLCSVVRRLCRRGLGVGADGVLFAEAPHPGNGADIRARFMEPDGTEAELCGNGTACFVYWALREGLISGSEVTVATGAGHARAQLHPEYPDRVRVCIPDPSEIRLNRELEVKGQTWPLHSLVNGVPHAVGFVEDLETLDVQHWGPGIRWHSEFAPRGINANFAQ
;
A
#
# COMPACT_ATOMS: atom_id res chain seq x y z
N GLU A 1 -16.75 8.17 16.72
CA GLU A 1 -16.96 7.21 15.57
C GLU A 1 -15.62 6.67 15.07
N SER A 2 -14.61 7.51 14.91
CA SER A 2 -13.24 7.13 14.48
C SER A 2 -12.59 6.11 15.42
N ASP A 3 -12.61 6.32 16.74
CA ASP A 3 -11.98 5.42 17.71
C ASP A 3 -12.61 4.02 17.73
N ARG A 4 -13.92 3.93 17.50
CA ARG A 4 -14.61 2.65 17.38
C ARG A 4 -14.16 1.91 16.15
N LEU A 5 -14.01 2.58 15.00
CA LEU A 5 -13.54 1.99 13.76
C LEU A 5 -12.10 1.47 13.90
N CYS A 6 -11.19 2.28 14.46
CA CYS A 6 -9.82 1.87 14.76
C CYS A 6 -9.77 0.61 15.64
N SER A 7 -10.61 0.55 16.67
CA SER A 7 -10.69 -0.61 17.56
C SER A 7 -11.17 -1.87 16.82
N VAL A 8 -12.16 -1.74 15.94
CA VAL A 8 -12.65 -2.86 15.10
C VAL A 8 -11.55 -3.36 14.17
N VAL A 9 -10.84 -2.46 13.48
CA VAL A 9 -9.74 -2.82 12.57
C VAL A 9 -8.65 -3.58 13.31
N ARG A 10 -8.19 -3.07 14.45
CA ARG A 10 -7.18 -3.73 15.28
C ARG A 10 -7.60 -5.14 15.68
N ARG A 11 -8.87 -5.35 16.01
CA ARG A 11 -9.39 -6.68 16.37
C ARG A 11 -9.46 -7.61 15.17
N LEU A 12 -9.93 -7.14 14.02
CA LEU A 12 -10.00 -7.93 12.79
C LEU A 12 -8.61 -8.36 12.31
N CYS A 13 -7.63 -7.47 12.37
CA CYS A 13 -6.28 -7.74 11.88
C CYS A 13 -5.45 -8.65 12.81
N ARG A 14 -5.86 -8.86 14.08
CA ARG A 14 -5.10 -9.70 15.01
C ARG A 14 -5.05 -11.15 14.56
N ARG A 15 -3.83 -11.63 14.26
CA ARG A 15 -3.58 -13.03 13.91
C ARG A 15 -3.88 -13.94 15.12
N GLY A 16 -4.59 -15.02 14.88
CA GLY A 16 -4.99 -15.98 15.91
C GLY A 16 -6.17 -15.58 16.80
N LEU A 17 -6.62 -14.31 16.75
CA LEU A 17 -7.73 -13.79 17.55
C LEU A 17 -8.82 -13.09 16.73
N GLY A 18 -8.51 -12.71 15.50
CA GLY A 18 -9.43 -12.14 14.53
C GLY A 18 -9.29 -12.84 13.18
N VAL A 19 -9.59 -12.15 12.10
CA VAL A 19 -9.39 -12.66 10.73
C VAL A 19 -7.90 -12.82 10.41
N GLY A 20 -7.04 -11.98 10.99
CA GLY A 20 -5.60 -12.02 10.76
C GLY A 20 -5.21 -11.40 9.43
N ALA A 21 -5.65 -10.17 9.18
CA ALA A 21 -5.38 -9.43 7.95
C ALA A 21 -4.25 -8.42 8.12
N ASP A 22 -3.66 -8.01 7.00
CA ASP A 22 -2.64 -6.96 6.94
C ASP A 22 -3.25 -5.55 6.74
N GLY A 23 -4.56 -5.42 6.91
CA GLY A 23 -5.34 -4.20 6.83
C GLY A 23 -6.79 -4.46 6.47
N VAL A 24 -7.59 -3.41 6.44
CA VAL A 24 -9.02 -3.45 6.10
C VAL A 24 -9.32 -2.34 5.10
N LEU A 25 -10.00 -2.69 4.02
CA LEU A 25 -10.53 -1.73 3.05
C LEU A 25 -12.04 -1.59 3.26
N PHE A 26 -12.49 -0.36 3.43
CA PHE A 26 -13.90 -0.02 3.52
C PHE A 26 -14.38 0.55 2.19
N ALA A 27 -15.51 0.03 1.71
CA ALA A 27 -16.22 0.60 0.56
C ALA A 27 -17.08 1.75 1.03
N GLU A 28 -16.85 2.92 0.47
CA GLU A 28 -17.59 4.14 0.75
C GLU A 28 -18.11 4.74 -0.55
N ALA A 29 -19.19 5.51 -0.46
CA ALA A 29 -19.63 6.32 -1.59
C ALA A 29 -18.57 7.39 -1.91
N PRO A 30 -18.22 7.61 -3.18
CA PRO A 30 -17.29 8.66 -3.54
C PRO A 30 -17.91 10.04 -3.25
N HIS A 31 -17.07 11.04 -3.02
CA HIS A 31 -17.58 12.41 -2.89
C HIS A 31 -18.24 12.86 -4.18
N PRO A 32 -19.41 13.54 -4.11
CA PRO A 32 -20.10 14.03 -5.30
C PRO A 32 -19.17 14.87 -6.18
N GLY A 33 -19.14 14.58 -7.49
CA GLY A 33 -18.41 15.36 -8.48
C GLY A 33 -16.89 15.08 -8.55
N ASN A 34 -16.35 14.12 -7.80
CA ASN A 34 -14.92 13.78 -7.87
C ASN A 34 -14.55 12.83 -9.02
N GLY A 35 -15.55 12.29 -9.76
CA GLY A 35 -15.32 11.42 -10.92
C GLY A 35 -14.89 9.99 -10.60
N ALA A 36 -14.96 9.56 -9.34
CA ALA A 36 -14.73 8.17 -8.94
C ALA A 36 -16.02 7.36 -8.91
N ASP A 37 -15.92 6.07 -9.21
CA ASP A 37 -17.03 5.13 -9.15
C ASP A 37 -17.28 4.63 -7.72
N ILE A 38 -16.20 4.51 -6.94
CA ILE A 38 -16.22 4.03 -5.56
C ILE A 38 -15.05 4.64 -4.79
N ARG A 39 -15.17 4.74 -3.47
CA ARG A 39 -14.07 5.11 -2.58
C ARG A 39 -13.60 3.90 -1.77
N ALA A 40 -12.30 3.67 -1.78
CA ALA A 40 -11.61 2.70 -0.93
C ALA A 40 -10.87 3.44 0.19
N ARG A 41 -11.32 3.23 1.42
CA ARG A 41 -10.64 3.72 2.62
C ARG A 41 -9.83 2.60 3.21
N PHE A 42 -8.50 2.72 3.18
CA PHE A 42 -7.59 1.70 3.68
C PHE A 42 -7.14 2.02 5.11
N MET A 43 -7.26 1.02 5.99
CA MET A 43 -6.84 1.10 7.38
C MET A 43 -5.79 0.02 7.65
N GLU A 44 -4.65 0.44 8.18
CA GLU A 44 -3.56 -0.43 8.62
C GLU A 44 -3.96 -1.27 9.84
N PRO A 45 -3.23 -2.37 10.17
CA PRO A 45 -3.55 -3.22 11.31
C PRO A 45 -3.56 -2.51 12.66
N ASP A 46 -2.83 -1.41 12.80
CA ASP A 46 -2.81 -0.58 14.00
C ASP A 46 -3.98 0.41 14.10
N GLY A 47 -4.86 0.42 13.09
CA GLY A 47 -6.03 1.29 12.99
C GLY A 47 -5.73 2.69 12.46
N THR A 48 -4.54 2.96 11.96
CA THR A 48 -4.25 4.20 11.23
C THR A 48 -4.73 4.11 9.78
N GLU A 49 -5.08 5.24 9.18
CA GLU A 49 -5.47 5.31 7.77
C GLU A 49 -4.22 5.46 6.91
N ALA A 50 -4.10 4.63 5.87
CA ALA A 50 -3.06 4.71 4.87
C ALA A 50 -3.59 5.25 3.54
N GLU A 51 -2.70 5.86 2.77
CA GLU A 51 -3.07 6.58 1.56
C GLU A 51 -3.42 5.63 0.41
N LEU A 52 -2.65 4.55 0.24
CA LEU A 52 -2.80 3.59 -0.86
C LEU A 52 -2.21 2.23 -0.49
N CYS A 53 -2.90 1.18 -0.90
CA CYS A 53 -2.38 -0.19 -0.96
C CYS A 53 -2.68 -0.77 -2.35
N GLY A 54 -1.68 -0.88 -3.22
CA GLY A 54 -1.86 -1.35 -4.61
C GLY A 54 -2.50 -2.74 -4.68
N ASN A 55 -1.97 -3.71 -3.93
CA ASN A 55 -2.53 -5.06 -3.85
C ASN A 55 -3.95 -5.05 -3.28
N GLY A 56 -4.16 -4.29 -2.19
CA GLY A 56 -5.48 -4.13 -1.59
C GLY A 56 -6.49 -3.50 -2.54
N THR A 57 -6.09 -2.51 -3.33
CA THR A 57 -6.95 -1.89 -4.34
C THR A 57 -7.37 -2.89 -5.42
N ALA A 58 -6.47 -3.77 -5.89
CA ALA A 58 -6.82 -4.81 -6.84
C ALA A 58 -7.84 -5.80 -6.28
N CYS A 59 -7.64 -6.29 -5.06
CA CYS A 59 -8.59 -7.16 -4.35
C CYS A 59 -9.93 -6.47 -4.13
N PHE A 60 -9.89 -5.19 -3.73
CA PHE A 60 -11.09 -4.38 -3.48
C PHE A 60 -11.95 -4.20 -4.74
N VAL A 61 -11.34 -3.87 -5.88
CA VAL A 61 -12.06 -3.72 -7.15
C VAL A 61 -12.68 -5.04 -7.59
N TYR A 62 -11.93 -6.15 -7.50
CA TYR A 62 -12.44 -7.46 -7.83
C TYR A 62 -13.65 -7.83 -6.96
N TRP A 63 -13.55 -7.61 -5.66
CA TRP A 63 -14.64 -7.84 -4.72
C TRP A 63 -15.85 -6.94 -5.00
N ALA A 64 -15.64 -5.63 -5.19
CA ALA A 64 -16.71 -4.66 -5.41
C ALA A 64 -17.51 -4.95 -6.71
N LEU A 65 -16.82 -5.42 -7.75
CA LEU A 65 -17.47 -5.90 -8.99
C LEU A 65 -18.32 -7.15 -8.73
N ARG A 66 -17.81 -8.11 -7.98
CA ARG A 66 -18.57 -9.34 -7.64
C ARG A 66 -19.80 -9.07 -6.80
N GLU A 67 -19.72 -8.11 -5.88
CA GLU A 67 -20.85 -7.69 -5.04
C GLU A 67 -21.82 -6.73 -5.76
N GLY A 68 -21.52 -6.36 -7.01
CA GLY A 68 -22.38 -5.45 -7.78
C GLY A 68 -22.38 -4.00 -7.28
N LEU A 69 -21.38 -3.61 -6.49
CA LEU A 69 -21.22 -2.23 -6.01
C LEU A 69 -20.75 -1.28 -7.11
N ILE A 70 -20.06 -1.82 -8.09
CA ILE A 70 -19.56 -1.14 -9.29
C ILE A 70 -19.79 -2.04 -10.51
N SER A 71 -19.72 -1.45 -11.71
CA SER A 71 -19.90 -2.18 -12.97
C SER A 71 -18.93 -1.67 -14.05
N GLY A 72 -18.74 -2.48 -15.09
CA GLY A 72 -17.86 -2.16 -16.21
C GLY A 72 -16.48 -2.81 -16.10
N SER A 73 -15.68 -2.65 -17.14
CA SER A 73 -14.32 -3.20 -17.23
C SER A 73 -13.25 -2.23 -16.73
N GLU A 74 -13.57 -0.96 -16.62
CA GLU A 74 -12.71 0.11 -16.10
C GLU A 74 -13.40 0.79 -14.94
N VAL A 75 -12.66 1.02 -13.87
CA VAL A 75 -13.16 1.58 -12.60
C VAL A 75 -12.18 2.61 -12.09
N THR A 76 -12.69 3.75 -11.65
CA THR A 76 -11.92 4.77 -10.95
C THR A 76 -12.22 4.68 -9.46
N VAL A 77 -11.19 4.36 -8.68
CA VAL A 77 -11.26 4.25 -7.21
C VAL A 77 -10.68 5.50 -6.58
N ALA A 78 -11.45 6.20 -5.76
CA ALA A 78 -10.92 7.25 -4.91
C ALA A 78 -10.19 6.62 -3.72
N THR A 79 -8.93 7.02 -3.50
CA THR A 79 -8.06 6.58 -2.39
C THR A 79 -7.51 7.78 -1.64
N GLY A 80 -6.80 7.56 -0.55
CA GLY A 80 -6.07 8.62 0.17
C GLY A 80 -4.97 9.28 -0.66
N ALA A 81 -4.38 8.54 -1.62
CA ALA A 81 -3.36 9.05 -2.55
C ALA A 81 -3.94 9.68 -3.83
N GLY A 82 -5.26 9.84 -3.93
CA GLY A 82 -5.95 10.31 -5.12
C GLY A 82 -6.68 9.20 -5.87
N HIS A 83 -6.87 9.38 -7.17
CA HIS A 83 -7.60 8.40 -7.99
C HIS A 83 -6.65 7.30 -8.50
N ALA A 84 -7.03 6.05 -8.28
CA ALA A 84 -6.43 4.88 -8.89
C ALA A 84 -7.39 4.33 -9.97
N ARG A 85 -6.90 4.18 -11.20
CA ARG A 85 -7.65 3.51 -12.24
C ARG A 85 -7.40 2.01 -12.18
N ALA A 86 -8.45 1.23 -12.27
CA ALA A 86 -8.37 -0.22 -12.29
C ALA A 86 -9.11 -0.79 -13.49
N GLN A 87 -8.60 -1.86 -14.05
CA GLN A 87 -9.16 -2.54 -15.21
C GLN A 87 -9.15 -4.05 -14.98
N LEU A 88 -10.28 -4.70 -15.24
CA LEU A 88 -10.34 -6.15 -15.30
C LEU A 88 -9.50 -6.66 -16.48
N HIS A 89 -8.75 -7.73 -16.25
CA HIS A 89 -8.02 -8.36 -17.34
C HIS A 89 -9.00 -9.05 -18.29
N PRO A 90 -8.93 -8.79 -19.62
CA PRO A 90 -9.94 -9.29 -20.56
C PRO A 90 -9.97 -10.82 -20.66
N GLU A 91 -8.81 -11.49 -20.51
CA GLU A 91 -8.70 -12.95 -20.63
C GLU A 91 -8.70 -13.66 -19.26
N TYR A 92 -8.40 -12.96 -18.19
CA TYR A 92 -8.32 -13.52 -16.83
C TYR A 92 -9.22 -12.70 -15.89
N PRO A 93 -10.50 -13.09 -15.77
CA PRO A 93 -11.49 -12.27 -15.03
C PRO A 93 -11.25 -12.20 -13.53
N ASP A 94 -10.32 -12.99 -13.01
CA ASP A 94 -9.82 -12.96 -11.62
C ASP A 94 -8.64 -12.00 -11.41
N ARG A 95 -8.15 -11.36 -12.49
CA ARG A 95 -7.04 -10.42 -12.44
C ARG A 95 -7.48 -9.00 -12.68
N VAL A 96 -6.96 -8.11 -11.84
CA VAL A 96 -7.19 -6.66 -11.94
C VAL A 96 -5.85 -5.97 -12.15
N ARG A 97 -5.76 -5.16 -13.19
CA ARG A 97 -4.66 -4.21 -13.39
C ARG A 97 -5.01 -2.92 -12.65
N VAL A 98 -4.14 -2.48 -11.78
CA VAL A 98 -4.28 -1.19 -11.10
C VAL A 98 -3.20 -0.25 -11.62
N CYS A 99 -3.60 0.93 -12.10
CA CYS A 99 -2.68 2.01 -12.42
C CYS A 99 -2.46 2.83 -11.14
N ILE A 100 -1.30 2.72 -10.58
CA ILE A 100 -0.83 3.51 -9.45
C ILE A 100 -0.25 4.84 -9.94
N PRO A 101 -0.15 5.88 -9.09
CA PRO A 101 0.43 7.16 -9.48
C PRO A 101 1.84 7.01 -10.07
N ASP A 102 2.22 7.90 -10.95
CA ASP A 102 3.60 7.95 -11.45
C ASP A 102 4.59 8.22 -10.31
N PRO A 103 5.79 7.63 -10.38
CA PRO A 103 6.81 7.86 -9.37
C PRO A 103 7.22 9.33 -9.32
N SER A 104 7.32 9.86 -8.12
CA SER A 104 7.78 11.22 -7.85
C SER A 104 8.88 11.24 -6.79
N GLU A 105 9.48 12.38 -6.54
CA GLU A 105 10.54 12.58 -5.53
C GLU A 105 11.69 11.57 -5.64
N ILE A 106 12.04 11.19 -6.88
CA ILE A 106 13.06 10.17 -7.12
C ILE A 106 14.43 10.71 -6.69
N ARG A 107 15.09 10.00 -5.80
CA ARG A 107 16.46 10.29 -5.34
C ARG A 107 17.29 9.01 -5.46
N LEU A 108 18.32 9.08 -6.29
CA LEU A 108 19.19 7.94 -6.56
C LEU A 108 20.47 7.99 -5.70
N ASN A 109 21.05 6.82 -5.44
CA ASN A 109 22.36 6.64 -4.82
C ASN A 109 22.53 7.40 -3.49
N ARG A 110 21.54 7.29 -2.60
CA ARG A 110 21.64 7.82 -1.25
C ARG A 110 22.35 6.81 -0.36
N GLU A 111 23.37 7.25 0.34
CA GLU A 111 24.02 6.44 1.36
C GLU A 111 23.29 6.62 2.68
N LEU A 112 22.88 5.50 3.28
CA LEU A 112 22.20 5.47 4.56
C LEU A 112 22.95 4.55 5.52
N GLU A 113 23.34 5.05 6.69
CA GLU A 113 23.97 4.23 7.70
C GLU A 113 22.94 3.54 8.57
N VAL A 114 22.82 2.23 8.44
CA VAL A 114 21.87 1.41 9.18
C VAL A 114 22.61 0.36 9.97
N LYS A 115 22.52 0.41 11.29
CA LYS A 115 23.16 -0.57 12.21
C LYS A 115 24.66 -0.76 11.95
N GLY A 116 25.39 0.33 11.64
CA GLY A 116 26.82 0.30 11.38
C GLY A 116 27.23 -0.20 9.99
N GLN A 117 26.27 -0.37 9.08
CA GLN A 117 26.53 -0.70 7.68
C GLN A 117 25.96 0.41 6.78
N THR A 118 26.75 0.83 5.80
CA THR A 118 26.30 1.79 4.77
C THR A 118 25.53 1.07 3.68
N TRP A 119 24.31 1.53 3.44
CA TRP A 119 23.40 1.02 2.40
C TRP A 119 23.25 2.03 1.27
N PRO A 120 23.64 1.67 0.04
CA PRO A 120 23.25 2.45 -1.14
C PRO A 120 21.77 2.22 -1.45
N LEU A 121 20.96 3.25 -1.27
CA LEU A 121 19.52 3.18 -1.44
C LEU A 121 19.05 4.17 -2.51
N HIS A 122 18.00 3.81 -3.19
CA HIS A 122 17.21 4.71 -4.03
C HIS A 122 15.88 4.98 -3.34
N SER A 123 15.37 6.19 -3.39
CA SER A 123 14.06 6.49 -2.81
C SER A 123 13.15 7.17 -3.82
N LEU A 124 11.87 6.90 -3.70
CA LEU A 124 10.82 7.49 -4.53
C LEU A 124 9.49 7.49 -3.77
N VAL A 125 8.55 8.29 -4.25
CA VAL A 125 7.16 8.24 -3.81
C VAL A 125 6.31 7.68 -4.95
N ASN A 126 5.58 6.62 -4.68
CA ASN A 126 4.63 6.01 -5.61
C ASN A 126 3.31 5.75 -4.87
N GLY A 127 2.55 6.83 -4.66
CA GLY A 127 1.42 6.86 -3.74
C GLY A 127 1.84 6.87 -2.27
N VAL A 128 2.88 6.10 -1.92
CA VAL A 128 3.54 6.06 -0.60
C VAL A 128 5.06 6.07 -0.78
N PRO A 129 5.85 6.48 0.24
CA PRO A 129 7.30 6.52 0.12
C PRO A 129 7.93 5.12 0.12
N HIS A 130 8.91 4.91 -0.76
CA HIS A 130 9.68 3.68 -0.92
C HIS A 130 11.18 3.96 -0.90
N ALA A 131 11.95 3.09 -0.22
CA ALA A 131 13.38 2.95 -0.36
C ALA A 131 13.68 1.59 -1.00
N VAL A 132 14.59 1.56 -1.98
CA VAL A 132 14.99 0.35 -2.69
C VAL A 132 16.50 0.17 -2.56
N GLY A 133 16.93 -0.92 -1.95
CA GLY A 133 18.31 -1.37 -1.91
C GLY A 133 18.53 -2.52 -2.89
N PHE A 134 19.52 -2.39 -3.77
CA PHE A 134 19.94 -3.51 -4.61
C PHE A 134 20.95 -4.37 -3.86
N VAL A 135 20.76 -5.67 -3.92
CA VAL A 135 21.61 -6.68 -3.27
C VAL A 135 22.04 -7.73 -4.28
N GLU A 136 23.12 -8.42 -3.99
CA GLU A 136 23.64 -9.48 -4.87
C GLU A 136 22.82 -10.77 -4.77
N ASP A 137 22.26 -11.05 -3.59
CA ASP A 137 21.51 -12.27 -3.33
C ASP A 137 20.36 -12.00 -2.34
N LEU A 138 19.12 -12.08 -2.86
CA LEU A 138 17.90 -11.92 -2.06
C LEU A 138 17.62 -13.11 -1.14
N GLU A 139 18.05 -14.31 -1.51
CA GLU A 139 17.75 -15.54 -0.76
C GLU A 139 18.52 -15.59 0.59
N THR A 140 19.69 -14.96 0.63
CA THR A 140 20.52 -14.90 1.84
C THR A 140 20.32 -13.63 2.66
N LEU A 141 19.55 -12.67 2.15
CA LEU A 141 19.34 -11.41 2.83
C LEU A 141 18.40 -11.56 4.04
N ASP A 142 18.86 -11.15 5.21
CA ASP A 142 18.02 -11.04 6.40
C ASP A 142 17.14 -9.76 6.36
N VAL A 143 16.03 -9.84 5.63
CA VAL A 143 15.07 -8.73 5.48
C VAL A 143 14.49 -8.32 6.83
N GLN A 144 14.29 -9.27 7.76
CA GLN A 144 13.74 -8.97 9.10
C GLN A 144 14.72 -8.16 9.94
N HIS A 145 16.01 -8.36 9.71
CA HIS A 145 17.04 -7.58 10.38
C HIS A 145 17.19 -6.17 9.79
N TRP A 146 17.29 -6.05 8.45
CA TRP A 146 17.61 -4.79 7.79
C TRP A 146 16.38 -3.90 7.54
N GLY A 147 15.27 -4.49 7.17
CA GLY A 147 14.07 -3.76 6.79
C GLY A 147 13.58 -2.76 7.84
N PRO A 148 13.43 -3.14 9.12
CA PRO A 148 13.01 -2.20 10.17
C PRO A 148 14.00 -1.06 10.38
N GLY A 149 15.31 -1.31 10.26
CA GLY A 149 16.35 -0.30 10.38
C GLY A 149 16.27 0.77 9.29
N ILE A 150 15.99 0.37 8.05
CA ILE A 150 15.77 1.28 6.93
C ILE A 150 14.42 1.99 7.10
N ARG A 151 13.34 1.25 7.38
CA ARG A 151 11.99 1.79 7.48
C ARG A 151 11.89 2.93 8.49
N TRP A 152 12.50 2.78 9.65
CA TRP A 152 12.39 3.71 10.76
C TRP A 152 13.64 4.59 10.94
N HIS A 153 14.48 4.67 9.92
CA HIS A 153 15.63 5.55 9.97
C HIS A 153 15.22 7.01 10.16
N SER A 154 16.02 7.77 10.92
CA SER A 154 15.71 9.17 11.27
C SER A 154 15.49 10.09 10.07
N GLU A 155 16.14 9.81 8.95
CA GLU A 155 15.94 10.57 7.69
C GLU A 155 14.52 10.45 7.12
N PHE A 156 13.77 9.43 7.51
CA PHE A 156 12.41 9.19 7.03
C PHE A 156 11.35 9.49 8.09
N ALA A 157 11.77 10.05 9.24
CA ALA A 157 10.85 10.42 10.31
C ALA A 157 9.92 11.58 9.88
N PRO A 158 8.69 11.66 10.43
CA PRO A 158 8.10 10.73 11.38
C PRO A 158 7.37 9.53 10.72
N ARG A 159 7.14 9.56 9.39
CA ARG A 159 6.28 8.59 8.68
C ARG A 159 6.96 7.23 8.42
N GLY A 160 8.28 7.22 8.41
CA GLY A 160 9.03 6.07 7.91
C GLY A 160 8.94 5.92 6.39
N ILE A 161 9.52 4.83 5.87
CA ILE A 161 9.55 4.51 4.45
C ILE A 161 9.35 3.00 4.24
N ASN A 162 8.73 2.58 3.15
CA ASN A 162 8.68 1.17 2.79
C ASN A 162 10.06 0.72 2.31
N ALA A 163 10.67 -0.19 3.05
CA ALA A 163 11.97 -0.77 2.69
C ALA A 163 11.77 -1.94 1.73
N ASN A 164 12.41 -1.88 0.58
CA ASN A 164 12.35 -2.90 -0.46
C ASN A 164 13.78 -3.32 -0.83
N PHE A 165 13.94 -4.57 -1.20
CA PHE A 165 15.21 -5.08 -1.71
C PHE A 165 14.97 -5.72 -3.07
N ALA A 166 15.93 -5.54 -3.97
CA ALA A 166 15.89 -6.06 -5.33
C ALA A 166 17.27 -6.64 -5.70
N GLN A 167 17.27 -7.59 -6.64
CA GLN A 167 18.44 -8.21 -7.22
C GLN A 167 18.43 -8.00 -8.73
#